data_26b2adde3e8685a3a03ee5ff84bae726
#
_entry.id   26b2adde3e8685a3a03ee5ff84bae726
#
_cell.length_a   1.000
_cell.length_b   1.000
_cell.length_c   1.000
_cell.angle_alpha   90.00
_cell.angle_beta   90.00
_cell.angle_gamma   90.00
#
_symmetry.space_group_name_H-M   'P 1'
#
loop_
_entity.id
_entity.type
_entity.pdbx_description
1 polymer ?
#
loop_
_entity_poly.entity_id
_entity_poly.type
_entity_poly.pdbx_seq_one_letter_code
_entity_poly.pdbx_strand_id
1 'polypeptide(L)'
;MDVVGIDVSKATLDAYALTSQQARQFANDPGGHQGLVAWLQELGVGVAVFEASGGYERAAAQSLRRAGLVAHVVDPKRVRYYARAAGQLAKTDRIDARMIAGFGAAFLLGKPGGIVGTDDPVRQDLAELVGTRQVLVDHRTGLQQQADAVTSAIAKKLLLAPLKQLDRQIETSDRQIAAAIARHEPFAALARRLDTVPGLGPVSIAALIAWLPELGQLDRRQLAALVGVAPFADDSGKRTGQRHIQGGRMKLRNILYMATVGAATRHNPVLQARYRRLLENGKKPKVALIACLRTLLTILNAMVARQQDWNPTRLPATEPVAA
;
A
#
# COMPACT_ATOMS: atom_id res chain seq x y z
N MET A 1 23.80 16.95 -8.47
CA MET A 1 22.34 16.83 -8.66
C MET A 1 21.71 17.10 -7.31
N ASP A 2 20.92 18.17 -7.18
CA ASP A 2 20.33 18.56 -5.90
C ASP A 2 19.12 17.67 -5.56
N VAL A 3 18.80 17.55 -4.27
CA VAL A 3 17.65 16.82 -3.74
C VAL A 3 16.75 17.80 -2.99
N VAL A 4 15.46 17.80 -3.33
CA VAL A 4 14.48 18.64 -2.64
C VAL A 4 13.55 17.77 -1.81
N GLY A 5 13.42 18.10 -0.52
CA GLY A 5 12.40 17.56 0.37
C GLY A 5 11.20 18.50 0.39
N ILE A 6 10.01 17.91 0.40
CA ILE A 6 8.75 18.63 0.36
C ILE A 6 7.86 18.11 1.49
N ASP A 7 7.63 18.95 2.49
CA ASP A 7 6.59 18.72 3.48
C ASP A 7 5.25 19.23 2.94
N VAL A 8 4.18 18.46 3.20
CA VAL A 8 2.90 18.66 2.52
C VAL A 8 1.79 18.86 3.53
N SER A 9 1.12 19.99 3.43
CA SER A 9 -0.16 20.25 4.09
C SER A 9 -1.31 20.24 3.07
N LYS A 10 -2.53 20.40 3.57
CA LYS A 10 -3.70 20.59 2.72
C LYS A 10 -3.59 21.84 1.84
N ALA A 11 -3.00 22.92 2.37
CA ALA A 11 -2.98 24.22 1.73
C ALA A 11 -1.61 24.58 1.13
N THR A 12 -0.51 24.04 1.66
CA THR A 12 0.85 24.46 1.32
C THR A 12 1.79 23.27 1.11
N LEU A 13 2.83 23.55 0.33
CA LEU A 13 3.99 22.69 0.08
C LEU A 13 5.22 23.47 0.54
N ASP A 14 5.89 22.99 1.60
CA ASP A 14 7.12 23.57 2.11
C ASP A 14 8.31 22.80 1.54
N ALA A 15 9.04 23.42 0.61
CA ALA A 15 10.13 22.81 -0.14
C ALA A 15 11.50 23.30 0.36
N TYR A 16 12.46 22.36 0.48
CA TYR A 16 13.84 22.65 0.86
C TYR A 16 14.82 21.93 -0.06
N ALA A 17 15.68 22.71 -0.74
CA ALA A 17 16.76 22.21 -1.59
C ALA A 17 18.03 22.02 -0.75
N LEU A 18 18.55 20.78 -0.72
CA LEU A 18 19.59 20.37 0.24
C LEU A 18 20.94 21.02 -0.04
N THR A 19 21.37 21.05 -1.30
CA THR A 19 22.69 21.56 -1.70
C THR A 19 22.72 23.08 -1.72
N SER A 20 21.72 23.71 -2.33
CA SER A 20 21.62 25.18 -2.42
C SER A 20 21.13 25.82 -1.11
N GLN A 21 20.64 25.03 -0.16
CA GLN A 21 20.07 25.48 1.13
C GLN A 21 18.91 26.49 0.98
N GLN A 22 18.25 26.48 -0.17
CA GLN A 22 17.11 27.34 -0.43
C GLN A 22 15.83 26.70 0.09
N ALA A 23 14.96 27.51 0.68
CA ALA A 23 13.63 27.09 1.11
C ALA A 23 12.58 27.97 0.40
N ARG A 24 11.49 27.36 -0.06
CA ARG A 24 10.38 28.06 -0.69
C ARG A 24 9.06 27.37 -0.38
N GLN A 25 8.03 28.17 -0.17
CA GLN A 25 6.67 27.67 0.04
C GLN A 25 5.82 27.93 -1.20
N PHE A 26 4.98 26.94 -1.53
CA PHE A 26 4.03 27.01 -2.65
C PHE A 26 2.63 26.67 -2.15
N ALA A 27 1.60 27.17 -2.82
CA ALA A 27 0.24 26.71 -2.59
C ALA A 27 0.07 25.25 -3.05
N ASN A 28 -0.72 24.46 -2.34
CA ASN A 28 -1.01 23.09 -2.77
C ASN A 28 -2.24 23.08 -3.70
N ASP A 29 -2.09 23.76 -4.84
CA ASP A 29 -3.06 23.89 -5.91
C ASP A 29 -2.36 23.81 -7.28
N PRO A 30 -3.10 23.76 -8.41
CA PRO A 30 -2.49 23.66 -9.74
C PRO A 30 -1.47 24.74 -10.07
N GLY A 31 -1.69 25.98 -9.61
CA GLY A 31 -0.76 27.10 -9.83
C GLY A 31 0.53 26.96 -9.02
N GLY A 32 0.42 26.59 -7.76
CA GLY A 32 1.56 26.30 -6.89
C GLY A 32 2.36 25.09 -7.35
N HIS A 33 1.71 24.05 -7.89
CA HIS A 33 2.40 22.89 -8.46
C HIS A 33 3.23 23.29 -9.70
N GLN A 34 2.71 24.16 -10.56
CA GLN A 34 3.47 24.70 -11.71
C GLN A 34 4.68 25.54 -11.24
N GLY A 35 4.48 26.40 -10.23
CA GLY A 35 5.54 27.18 -9.62
C GLY A 35 6.63 26.31 -8.99
N LEU A 36 6.24 25.21 -8.32
CA LEU A 36 7.18 24.23 -7.76
C LEU A 36 7.98 23.54 -8.88
N VAL A 37 7.33 23.08 -9.97
CA VAL A 37 8.01 22.49 -11.12
C VAL A 37 9.05 23.44 -11.72
N ALA A 38 8.67 24.70 -11.98
CA ALA A 38 9.57 25.71 -12.54
C ALA A 38 10.79 25.94 -11.65
N TRP A 39 10.57 26.08 -10.34
CA TRP A 39 11.65 26.28 -9.36
C TRP A 39 12.62 25.07 -9.29
N LEU A 40 12.09 23.83 -9.35
CA LEU A 40 12.92 22.64 -9.35
C LEU A 40 13.75 22.50 -10.65
N GLN A 41 13.19 22.90 -11.80
CA GLN A 41 13.90 22.93 -13.08
C GLN A 41 14.99 23.99 -13.08
N GLU A 42 14.72 25.19 -12.57
CA GLU A 42 15.71 26.28 -12.41
C GLU A 42 16.91 25.84 -11.55
N LEU A 43 16.67 25.11 -10.46
CA LEU A 43 17.72 24.58 -9.60
C LEU A 43 18.44 23.35 -10.16
N GLY A 44 18.01 22.79 -11.29
CA GLY A 44 18.59 21.55 -11.84
C GLY A 44 18.40 20.34 -10.90
N VAL A 45 17.27 20.27 -10.21
CA VAL A 45 16.98 19.22 -9.22
C VAL A 45 16.84 17.86 -9.88
N GLY A 46 17.55 16.87 -9.36
CA GLY A 46 17.45 15.50 -9.87
C GLY A 46 16.34 14.68 -9.20
N VAL A 47 16.07 14.93 -7.93
CA VAL A 47 15.11 14.14 -7.12
C VAL A 47 14.32 15.03 -6.19
N ALA A 48 12.99 14.94 -6.25
CA ALA A 48 12.07 15.50 -5.27
C ALA A 48 11.49 14.39 -4.40
N VAL A 49 11.38 14.65 -3.10
CA VAL A 49 10.90 13.68 -2.10
C VAL A 49 9.77 14.31 -1.29
N PHE A 50 8.62 13.66 -1.31
CA PHE A 50 7.44 14.04 -0.53
C PHE A 50 7.28 13.08 0.66
N GLU A 51 6.89 13.60 1.80
CA GLU A 51 6.34 12.77 2.87
C GLU A 51 4.86 12.48 2.57
N ALA A 52 4.42 11.23 2.73
CA ALA A 52 3.03 10.85 2.55
C ALA A 52 2.15 11.52 3.61
N SER A 53 1.20 12.34 3.18
CA SER A 53 0.34 13.18 4.03
C SER A 53 -1.16 12.88 3.85
N GLY A 54 -1.49 11.59 3.63
CA GLY A 54 -2.88 11.15 3.48
C GLY A 54 -3.48 11.40 2.10
N GLY A 55 -2.67 11.75 1.10
CA GLY A 55 -3.07 11.95 -0.28
C GLY A 55 -2.92 13.38 -0.79
N TYR A 56 -2.66 14.36 0.08
CA TYR A 56 -2.43 15.76 -0.32
C TYR A 56 -1.16 15.93 -1.18
N GLU A 57 -0.20 15.00 -1.08
CA GLU A 57 1.03 14.96 -1.87
C GLU A 57 0.82 14.52 -3.32
N ARG A 58 -0.30 13.83 -3.63
CA ARG A 58 -0.47 13.13 -4.91
C ARG A 58 -0.44 14.05 -6.11
N ALA A 59 -1.24 15.12 -6.09
CA ALA A 59 -1.36 16.05 -7.22
C ALA A 59 -0.02 16.76 -7.52
N ALA A 60 0.69 17.20 -6.49
CA ALA A 60 2.01 17.80 -6.64
C ALA A 60 3.04 16.80 -7.19
N ALA A 61 3.13 15.60 -6.62
CA ALA A 61 4.04 14.56 -7.10
C ALA A 61 3.74 14.15 -8.55
N GLN A 62 2.46 14.07 -8.93
CA GLN A 62 2.05 13.80 -10.31
C GLN A 62 2.46 14.93 -11.26
N SER A 63 2.29 16.20 -10.87
CA SER A 63 2.71 17.35 -11.67
C SER A 63 4.22 17.33 -11.96
N LEU A 64 5.04 16.98 -10.96
CA LEU A 64 6.48 16.83 -11.12
C LEU A 64 6.81 15.70 -12.11
N ARG A 65 6.19 14.54 -11.97
CA ARG A 65 6.44 13.40 -12.89
C ARG A 65 6.04 13.70 -14.32
N ARG A 66 4.92 14.40 -14.54
CA ARG A 66 4.50 14.87 -15.88
C ARG A 66 5.51 15.84 -16.50
N ALA A 67 6.20 16.61 -15.67
CA ALA A 67 7.29 17.48 -16.09
C ALA A 67 8.64 16.75 -16.26
N GLY A 68 8.68 15.43 -16.15
CA GLY A 68 9.89 14.61 -16.31
C GLY A 68 10.81 14.58 -15.08
N LEU A 69 10.37 15.09 -13.93
CA LEU A 69 11.14 15.08 -12.69
C LEU A 69 10.93 13.79 -11.90
N VAL A 70 12.00 13.31 -11.25
CA VAL A 70 11.92 12.16 -10.36
C VAL A 70 11.28 12.57 -9.05
N ALA A 71 10.10 12.03 -8.73
CA ALA A 71 9.35 12.34 -7.51
C ALA A 71 9.06 11.06 -6.71
N HIS A 72 9.59 10.99 -5.49
CA HIS A 72 9.34 9.91 -4.53
C HIS A 72 8.32 10.35 -3.47
N VAL A 73 7.40 9.47 -3.12
CA VAL A 73 6.55 9.61 -1.93
C VAL A 73 7.00 8.56 -0.91
N VAL A 74 7.36 9.00 0.28
CA VAL A 74 7.97 8.15 1.31
C VAL A 74 7.09 8.03 2.56
N ASP A 75 7.22 6.91 3.26
CA ASP A 75 6.53 6.68 4.53
C ASP A 75 7.09 7.63 5.61
N PRO A 76 6.23 8.41 6.30
CA PRO A 76 6.61 9.32 7.39
C PRO A 76 7.47 8.67 8.46
N LYS A 77 7.24 7.40 8.77
CA LYS A 77 8.03 6.68 9.77
C LYS A 77 9.51 6.57 9.38
N ARG A 78 9.80 6.40 8.08
CA ARG A 78 11.20 6.30 7.59
C ARG A 78 11.94 7.62 7.76
N VAL A 79 11.29 8.73 7.39
CA VAL A 79 11.84 10.09 7.56
C VAL A 79 12.06 10.37 9.06
N ARG A 80 11.10 10.03 9.90
CA ARG A 80 11.23 10.19 11.37
C ARG A 80 12.37 9.37 11.97
N TYR A 81 12.59 8.14 11.53
CA TYR A 81 13.73 7.33 11.98
C TYR A 81 15.06 7.94 11.53
N TYR A 82 15.12 8.44 10.31
CA TYR A 82 16.29 9.17 9.81
C TYR A 82 16.56 10.43 10.63
N ALA A 83 15.55 11.27 10.89
CA ALA A 83 15.68 12.48 11.68
C ALA A 83 16.21 12.18 13.10
N ARG A 84 15.69 11.12 13.76
CA ARG A 84 16.19 10.67 15.05
C ARG A 84 17.65 10.21 15.00
N ALA A 85 18.02 9.44 13.98
CA ALA A 85 19.40 9.00 13.78
C ALA A 85 20.36 10.16 13.51
N ALA A 86 19.86 11.25 12.87
CA ALA A 86 20.60 12.50 12.66
C ALA A 86 20.61 13.45 13.90
N GLY A 87 20.05 13.02 15.04
CA GLY A 87 20.01 13.81 16.27
C GLY A 87 18.96 14.92 16.29
N GLN A 88 18.07 14.97 15.27
CA GLN A 88 17.04 16.01 15.15
C GLN A 88 15.78 15.57 15.90
N LEU A 89 15.50 16.19 17.06
CA LEU A 89 14.32 15.89 17.89
C LEU A 89 13.22 16.93 17.75
N ALA A 90 13.57 18.19 17.39
CA ALA A 90 12.61 19.28 17.20
C ALA A 90 11.81 19.07 15.90
N LYS A 91 10.54 19.47 15.92
CA LYS A 91 9.63 19.37 14.78
C LYS A 91 9.13 20.76 14.39
N THR A 92 9.45 21.18 13.16
CA THR A 92 8.83 22.35 12.48
C THR A 92 8.80 22.02 10.98
N ASP A 93 7.86 22.57 10.24
CA ASP A 93 7.67 22.29 8.80
C ASP A 93 8.95 22.49 7.99
N ARG A 94 9.74 23.54 8.33
CA ARG A 94 11.04 23.81 7.68
C ARG A 94 12.10 22.75 8.03
N ILE A 95 12.12 22.24 9.25
CA ILE A 95 13.00 21.15 9.69
C ILE A 95 12.56 19.86 9.02
N ASP A 96 11.24 19.65 8.92
CA ASP A 96 10.68 18.44 8.29
C ASP A 96 11.05 18.38 6.81
N ALA A 97 10.90 19.46 6.01
CA ALA A 97 11.33 19.51 4.61
C ALA A 97 12.85 19.25 4.44
N ARG A 98 13.69 19.80 5.33
CA ARG A 98 15.13 19.53 5.34
C ARG A 98 15.46 18.07 5.64
N MET A 99 14.78 17.46 6.59
CA MET A 99 14.97 16.04 6.93
C MET A 99 14.50 15.13 5.80
N ILE A 100 13.40 15.49 5.11
CA ILE A 100 12.93 14.78 3.92
C ILE A 100 13.99 14.85 2.81
N ALA A 101 14.59 16.01 2.56
CA ALA A 101 15.66 16.18 1.59
C ALA A 101 16.90 15.34 1.93
N GLY A 102 17.35 15.39 3.18
CA GLY A 102 18.47 14.59 3.68
C GLY A 102 18.23 13.07 3.57
N PHE A 103 17.02 12.63 3.90
CA PHE A 103 16.60 11.24 3.68
C PHE A 103 16.68 10.85 2.20
N GLY A 104 16.19 11.73 1.32
CA GLY A 104 16.26 11.54 -0.13
C GLY A 104 17.68 11.38 -0.64
N ALA A 105 18.58 12.25 -0.21
CA ALA A 105 20.00 12.20 -0.56
C ALA A 105 20.68 10.90 -0.07
N ALA A 106 20.37 10.47 1.15
CA ALA A 106 20.98 9.27 1.72
C ALA A 106 20.48 7.96 1.09
N PHE A 107 19.22 7.89 0.64
CA PHE A 107 18.58 6.61 0.31
C PHE A 107 17.94 6.52 -1.07
N LEU A 108 17.71 7.64 -1.77
CA LEU A 108 16.89 7.66 -2.99
C LEU A 108 17.63 8.14 -4.24
N LEU A 109 18.80 8.74 -4.10
CA LEU A 109 19.63 9.14 -5.25
C LEU A 109 19.92 7.94 -6.16
N GLY A 110 19.73 8.12 -7.46
CA GLY A 110 19.94 7.08 -8.47
C GLY A 110 18.86 5.98 -8.50
N LYS A 111 17.82 6.08 -7.68
CA LYS A 111 16.68 5.16 -7.76
C LYS A 111 15.59 5.74 -8.67
N PRO A 112 14.92 4.91 -9.48
CA PRO A 112 13.79 5.37 -10.27
C PRO A 112 12.71 5.95 -9.35
N GLY A 113 12.25 7.16 -9.67
CA GLY A 113 11.19 7.84 -8.92
C GLY A 113 9.83 7.27 -9.26
N GLY A 114 9.07 7.02 -8.21
CA GLY A 114 7.69 6.59 -8.34
C GLY A 114 7.53 5.11 -8.66
N ILE A 115 6.32 4.64 -8.43
CA ILE A 115 5.89 3.30 -8.79
C ILE A 115 5.24 3.40 -10.17
N VAL A 116 5.70 2.62 -11.12
CA VAL A 116 5.10 2.53 -12.46
C VAL A 116 3.60 2.25 -12.32
N GLY A 117 2.75 3.09 -12.93
CA GLY A 117 1.30 2.91 -12.94
C GLY A 117 0.52 3.57 -11.80
N THR A 118 1.17 4.39 -10.94
CA THR A 118 0.44 5.19 -9.93
C THR A 118 -0.16 6.48 -10.50
N ASP A 119 0.27 6.89 -11.68
CA ASP A 119 -0.19 8.12 -12.35
C ASP A 119 -1.34 7.87 -13.36
N ASP A 120 -1.87 6.63 -13.42
CA ASP A 120 -3.04 6.30 -14.21
C ASP A 120 -4.32 6.83 -13.52
N PRO A 121 -5.01 7.83 -14.11
CA PRO A 121 -6.22 8.41 -13.52
C PRO A 121 -7.32 7.37 -13.27
N VAL A 122 -7.46 6.38 -14.17
CA VAL A 122 -8.47 5.32 -14.04
C VAL A 122 -8.18 4.45 -12.81
N ARG A 123 -6.91 4.16 -12.58
CA ARG A 123 -6.47 3.43 -11.38
C ARG A 123 -6.65 4.26 -10.11
N GLN A 124 -6.43 5.57 -10.16
CA GLN A 124 -6.65 6.46 -9.03
C GLN A 124 -8.13 6.48 -8.63
N ASP A 125 -9.03 6.65 -9.59
CA ASP A 125 -10.48 6.61 -9.35
C ASP A 125 -10.90 5.26 -8.73
N LEU A 126 -10.39 4.15 -9.28
CA LEU A 126 -10.63 2.83 -8.72
C LEU A 126 -10.09 2.71 -7.29
N ALA A 127 -8.90 3.24 -7.01
CA ALA A 127 -8.30 3.20 -5.67
C ALA A 127 -9.10 4.02 -4.65
N GLU A 128 -9.71 5.13 -5.07
CA GLU A 128 -10.60 5.94 -4.24
C GLU A 128 -11.91 5.21 -3.96
N LEU A 129 -12.52 4.57 -4.96
CA LEU A 129 -13.74 3.75 -4.79
C LEU A 129 -13.49 2.59 -3.82
N VAL A 130 -12.39 1.85 -3.99
CA VAL A 130 -12.00 0.74 -3.10
C VAL A 130 -11.70 1.25 -1.69
N GLY A 131 -11.04 2.42 -1.58
CA GLY A 131 -10.77 3.08 -0.31
C GLY A 131 -12.05 3.52 0.40
N THR A 132 -12.97 4.13 -0.31
CA THR A 132 -14.28 4.57 0.21
C THR A 132 -15.09 3.37 0.71
N ARG A 133 -15.15 2.30 -0.09
CA ARG A 133 -15.80 1.05 0.33
C ARG A 133 -15.21 0.54 1.66
N GLN A 134 -13.87 0.55 1.81
CA GLN A 134 -13.24 0.08 3.04
C GLN A 134 -13.64 0.95 4.25
N VAL A 135 -13.70 2.27 4.09
CA VAL A 135 -14.17 3.19 5.14
C VAL A 135 -15.60 2.85 5.57
N LEU A 136 -16.50 2.59 4.61
CA LEU A 136 -17.89 2.22 4.91
C LEU A 136 -17.96 0.88 5.68
N VAL A 137 -17.16 -0.11 5.30
CA VAL A 137 -17.07 -1.41 5.99
C VAL A 137 -16.52 -1.25 7.41
N ASP A 138 -15.49 -0.41 7.59
CA ASP A 138 -14.90 -0.16 8.90
C ASP A 138 -15.90 0.55 9.83
N HIS A 139 -16.65 1.55 9.34
CA HIS A 139 -17.71 2.21 10.10
C HIS A 139 -18.83 1.25 10.49
N ARG A 140 -19.29 0.44 9.54
CA ARG A 140 -20.31 -0.59 9.80
C ARG A 140 -19.88 -1.54 10.91
N THR A 141 -18.65 -2.03 10.80
CA THR A 141 -18.06 -2.97 11.76
C THR A 141 -17.90 -2.32 13.14
N GLY A 142 -17.41 -1.07 13.19
CA GLY A 142 -17.27 -0.32 14.44
C GLY A 142 -18.60 -0.09 15.14
N LEU A 143 -19.64 0.31 14.41
CA LEU A 143 -20.97 0.50 14.99
C LEU A 143 -21.57 -0.81 15.52
N GLN A 144 -21.40 -1.92 14.79
CA GLN A 144 -21.86 -3.23 15.24
C GLN A 144 -21.15 -3.66 16.53
N GLN A 145 -19.82 -3.53 16.58
CA GLN A 145 -19.03 -3.87 17.79
C GLN A 145 -19.43 -3.01 19.01
N GLN A 146 -19.66 -1.71 18.79
CA GLN A 146 -20.14 -0.83 19.85
C GLN A 146 -21.54 -1.21 20.32
N ALA A 147 -22.44 -1.55 19.38
CA ALA A 147 -23.79 -2.01 19.70
C ALA A 147 -23.81 -3.33 20.50
N ASP A 148 -22.81 -4.20 20.25
CA ASP A 148 -22.67 -5.46 20.99
C ASP A 148 -22.09 -5.25 22.39
N ALA A 149 -21.37 -4.14 22.61
CA ALA A 149 -20.76 -3.81 23.90
C ALA A 149 -21.68 -3.05 24.86
N VAL A 150 -22.74 -2.37 24.37
CA VAL A 150 -23.64 -1.59 25.22
C VAL A 150 -24.80 -2.43 25.76
N THR A 151 -25.18 -2.15 27.02
CA THR A 151 -26.29 -2.84 27.72
C THR A 151 -27.63 -2.11 27.52
N SER A 152 -27.64 -0.79 27.32
CA SER A 152 -28.84 0.00 27.10
C SER A 152 -29.50 -0.33 25.76
N ALA A 153 -30.76 -0.78 25.79
CA ALA A 153 -31.55 -1.09 24.60
C ALA A 153 -31.73 0.13 23.68
N ILE A 154 -31.87 1.33 24.24
CA ILE A 154 -32.00 2.57 23.50
C ILE A 154 -30.69 2.90 22.78
N ALA A 155 -29.55 2.85 23.51
CA ALA A 155 -28.26 3.09 22.91
C ALA A 155 -27.93 2.08 21.79
N LYS A 156 -28.23 0.80 22.01
CA LYS A 156 -28.08 -0.26 20.99
C LYS A 156 -28.90 0.04 19.73
N LYS A 157 -30.18 0.43 19.90
CA LYS A 157 -31.05 0.79 18.78
C LYS A 157 -30.50 1.97 17.96
N LEU A 158 -29.97 3.01 18.63
CA LEU A 158 -29.38 4.17 17.97
C LEU A 158 -28.12 3.79 17.16
N LEU A 159 -27.24 2.93 17.73
CA LEU A 159 -26.03 2.46 17.04
C LEU A 159 -26.34 1.57 15.82
N LEU A 160 -27.42 0.77 15.88
CA LEU A 160 -27.80 -0.12 14.80
C LEU A 160 -28.62 0.58 13.69
N ALA A 161 -29.23 1.72 13.97
CA ALA A 161 -30.08 2.44 13.02
C ALA A 161 -29.38 2.77 11.68
N PRO A 162 -28.11 3.22 11.63
CA PRO A 162 -27.45 3.54 10.36
C PRO A 162 -26.96 2.32 9.57
N LEU A 163 -26.96 1.11 10.13
CA LEU A 163 -26.35 -0.06 9.47
C LEU A 163 -26.98 -0.40 8.12
N LYS A 164 -28.31 -0.33 8.01
CA LYS A 164 -29.01 -0.58 6.72
C LYS A 164 -28.59 0.40 5.62
N GLN A 165 -28.34 1.64 5.98
CA GLN A 165 -27.82 2.65 5.07
C GLN A 165 -26.41 2.32 4.61
N LEU A 166 -25.53 1.96 5.56
CA LEU A 166 -24.14 1.55 5.27
C LEU A 166 -24.11 0.31 4.37
N ASP A 167 -24.96 -0.70 4.62
CA ASP A 167 -25.05 -1.89 3.78
C ASP A 167 -25.40 -1.52 2.33
N ARG A 168 -26.39 -0.64 2.10
CA ARG A 168 -26.75 -0.15 0.77
C ARG A 168 -25.60 0.63 0.09
N GLN A 169 -24.87 1.44 0.85
CA GLN A 169 -23.73 2.18 0.33
C GLN A 169 -22.57 1.26 -0.05
N ILE A 170 -22.31 0.21 0.74
CA ILE A 170 -21.31 -0.82 0.45
C ILE A 170 -21.68 -1.55 -0.85
N GLU A 171 -22.93 -2.02 -0.98
CA GLU A 171 -23.43 -2.66 -2.21
C GLU A 171 -23.32 -1.75 -3.44
N THR A 172 -23.62 -0.46 -3.26
CA THR A 172 -23.48 0.53 -4.33
C THR A 172 -22.01 0.70 -4.72
N SER A 173 -21.11 0.78 -3.73
CA SER A 173 -19.67 0.84 -3.98
C SER A 173 -19.17 -0.40 -4.71
N ASP A 174 -19.64 -1.60 -4.34
CA ASP A 174 -19.29 -2.86 -5.02
C ASP A 174 -19.69 -2.85 -6.49
N ARG A 175 -20.90 -2.36 -6.80
CA ARG A 175 -21.38 -2.22 -8.19
C ARG A 175 -20.56 -1.21 -8.99
N GLN A 176 -20.20 -0.07 -8.39
CA GLN A 176 -19.38 0.95 -9.06
C GLN A 176 -17.95 0.46 -9.31
N ILE A 177 -17.35 -0.24 -8.36
CA ILE A 177 -16.03 -0.86 -8.50
C ILE A 177 -16.04 -1.89 -9.64
N ALA A 178 -17.03 -2.79 -9.67
CA ALA A 178 -17.17 -3.78 -10.74
C ALA A 178 -17.35 -3.10 -12.12
N ALA A 179 -18.16 -2.07 -12.20
CA ALA A 179 -18.37 -1.30 -13.43
C ALA A 179 -17.10 -0.54 -13.87
N ALA A 180 -16.33 0.02 -12.94
CA ALA A 180 -15.06 0.69 -13.24
C ALA A 180 -14.02 -0.30 -13.81
N ILE A 181 -13.91 -1.49 -13.21
CA ILE A 181 -13.04 -2.55 -13.71
C ILE A 181 -13.48 -3.01 -15.10
N ALA A 182 -14.77 -3.25 -15.31
CA ALA A 182 -15.30 -3.75 -16.59
C ALA A 182 -15.13 -2.76 -17.75
N ARG A 183 -15.18 -1.45 -17.48
CA ARG A 183 -15.01 -0.40 -18.50
C ARG A 183 -13.57 -0.23 -18.99
N HIS A 184 -12.57 -0.70 -18.24
CA HIS A 184 -11.18 -0.54 -18.58
C HIS A 184 -10.56 -1.91 -18.92
N GLU A 185 -10.39 -2.22 -20.21
CA GLU A 185 -10.02 -3.58 -20.66
C GLU A 185 -8.75 -4.15 -19.98
N PRO A 186 -7.67 -3.40 -19.74
CA PRO A 186 -6.53 -3.92 -18.98
C PRO A 186 -6.89 -4.40 -17.57
N PHE A 187 -7.82 -3.71 -16.88
CA PHE A 187 -8.29 -4.12 -15.55
C PHE A 187 -9.23 -5.32 -15.64
N ALA A 188 -10.12 -5.34 -16.63
CA ALA A 188 -11.03 -6.45 -16.86
C ALA A 188 -10.25 -7.74 -17.19
N ALA A 189 -9.23 -7.68 -18.05
CA ALA A 189 -8.37 -8.81 -18.36
C ALA A 189 -7.60 -9.31 -17.13
N LEU A 190 -7.07 -8.39 -16.32
CA LEU A 190 -6.39 -8.74 -15.07
C LEU A 190 -7.38 -9.35 -14.06
N ALA A 191 -8.59 -8.79 -13.93
CA ALA A 191 -9.63 -9.32 -13.06
C ALA A 191 -10.02 -10.75 -13.44
N ARG A 192 -10.29 -11.01 -14.72
CA ARG A 192 -10.61 -12.37 -15.22
C ARG A 192 -9.51 -13.38 -14.86
N ARG A 193 -8.23 -13.00 -15.03
CA ARG A 193 -7.11 -13.87 -14.67
C ARG A 193 -7.04 -14.14 -13.17
N LEU A 194 -7.19 -13.11 -12.34
CA LEU A 194 -7.15 -13.25 -10.88
C LEU A 194 -8.35 -14.05 -10.35
N ASP A 195 -9.51 -13.98 -11.00
CA ASP A 195 -10.74 -14.71 -10.63
C ASP A 195 -10.61 -16.23 -10.81
N THR A 196 -9.67 -16.67 -11.64
CA THR A 196 -9.36 -18.11 -11.77
C THR A 196 -8.76 -18.72 -10.49
N VAL A 197 -8.27 -17.90 -9.55
CA VAL A 197 -7.62 -18.37 -8.31
C VAL A 197 -8.65 -18.70 -7.23
N PRO A 198 -8.78 -19.98 -6.82
CA PRO A 198 -9.76 -20.37 -5.81
C PRO A 198 -9.55 -19.64 -4.48
N GLY A 199 -10.62 -18.98 -3.99
CA GLY A 199 -10.61 -18.23 -2.74
C GLY A 199 -10.23 -16.75 -2.87
N LEU A 200 -9.98 -16.27 -4.09
CA LEU A 200 -9.79 -14.84 -4.36
C LEU A 200 -11.12 -14.24 -4.86
N GLY A 201 -11.79 -13.47 -4.01
CA GLY A 201 -13.07 -12.87 -4.36
C GLY A 201 -12.95 -11.45 -4.95
N PRO A 202 -14.06 -10.86 -5.45
CA PRO A 202 -14.07 -9.58 -6.17
C PRO A 202 -13.46 -8.42 -5.37
N VAL A 203 -13.66 -8.38 -4.06
CA VAL A 203 -13.06 -7.35 -3.17
C VAL A 203 -11.54 -7.42 -3.19
N SER A 204 -10.98 -8.63 -3.14
CA SER A 204 -9.53 -8.84 -3.15
C SER A 204 -8.93 -8.56 -4.52
N ILE A 205 -9.64 -8.92 -5.59
CA ILE A 205 -9.26 -8.63 -6.98
C ILE A 205 -9.22 -7.12 -7.20
N ALA A 206 -10.28 -6.40 -6.81
CA ALA A 206 -10.34 -4.95 -6.91
C ALA A 206 -9.20 -4.26 -6.14
N ALA A 207 -8.92 -4.72 -4.91
CA ALA A 207 -7.83 -4.20 -4.09
C ALA A 207 -6.43 -4.45 -4.72
N LEU A 208 -6.22 -5.61 -5.33
CA LEU A 208 -4.99 -5.92 -6.07
C LEU A 208 -4.82 -4.99 -7.27
N ILE A 209 -5.86 -4.82 -8.10
CA ILE A 209 -5.82 -3.95 -9.27
C ILE A 209 -5.57 -2.50 -8.86
N ALA A 210 -6.28 -2.01 -7.84
CA ALA A 210 -6.21 -0.62 -7.40
C ALA A 210 -4.90 -0.29 -6.67
N TRP A 211 -4.46 -1.17 -5.77
CA TRP A 211 -3.41 -0.85 -4.82
C TRP A 211 -2.10 -1.64 -5.00
N LEU A 212 -1.98 -2.46 -6.04
CA LEU A 212 -0.76 -3.21 -6.34
C LEU A 212 -0.42 -3.18 -7.85
N PRO A 213 -0.20 -1.99 -8.43
CA PRO A 213 0.16 -1.86 -9.84
C PRO A 213 1.44 -2.59 -10.23
N GLU A 214 2.31 -2.88 -9.27
CA GLU A 214 3.58 -3.57 -9.45
C GLU A 214 3.44 -5.09 -9.56
N LEU A 215 2.22 -5.61 -9.41
CA LEU A 215 1.98 -7.05 -9.53
C LEU A 215 2.41 -7.56 -10.92
N GLY A 216 3.25 -8.56 -10.94
CA GLY A 216 3.86 -9.11 -12.17
C GLY A 216 5.18 -8.47 -12.56
N GLN A 217 5.64 -7.40 -11.89
CA GLN A 217 6.85 -6.66 -12.24
C GLN A 217 7.98 -6.78 -11.21
N LEU A 218 7.67 -7.14 -9.98
CA LEU A 218 8.62 -7.24 -8.88
C LEU A 218 9.06 -8.69 -8.65
N ASP A 219 10.24 -8.85 -8.05
CA ASP A 219 10.62 -10.14 -7.50
C ASP A 219 9.80 -10.47 -6.21
N ARG A 220 9.85 -11.74 -5.81
CA ARG A 220 9.07 -12.23 -4.66
C ARG A 220 9.41 -11.56 -3.32
N ARG A 221 10.67 -11.10 -3.14
CA ARG A 221 11.13 -10.47 -1.89
C ARG A 221 10.66 -9.03 -1.84
N GLN A 222 10.81 -8.31 -2.95
CA GLN A 222 10.33 -6.94 -3.12
C GLN A 222 8.81 -6.87 -2.93
N LEU A 223 8.07 -7.79 -3.56
CA LEU A 223 6.61 -7.85 -3.44
C LEU A 223 6.17 -8.16 -1.99
N ALA A 224 6.82 -9.11 -1.32
CA ALA A 224 6.52 -9.44 0.07
C ALA A 224 6.81 -8.26 1.01
N ALA A 225 7.89 -7.52 0.79
CA ALA A 225 8.23 -6.32 1.55
C ALA A 225 7.22 -5.19 1.29
N LEU A 226 6.82 -4.98 0.02
CA LEU A 226 5.87 -3.95 -0.39
C LEU A 226 4.48 -4.16 0.23
N VAL A 227 4.00 -5.40 0.27
CA VAL A 227 2.72 -5.75 0.94
C VAL A 227 2.88 -5.84 2.47
N GLY A 228 4.11 -5.98 2.97
CA GLY A 228 4.41 -6.06 4.39
C GLY A 228 4.20 -7.46 4.97
N VAL A 229 4.49 -8.51 4.20
CA VAL A 229 4.43 -9.92 4.63
C VAL A 229 5.82 -10.58 4.66
N ALA A 230 6.88 -9.81 4.44
CA ALA A 230 8.25 -10.26 4.64
C ALA A 230 8.51 -10.37 6.15
N PRO A 231 9.01 -11.52 6.65
CA PRO A 231 9.42 -11.64 8.04
C PRO A 231 10.75 -10.91 8.24
N PHE A 232 10.81 -10.03 9.22
CA PHE A 232 12.06 -9.41 9.66
C PHE A 232 12.66 -10.22 10.78
N ALA A 233 13.95 -10.51 10.69
CA ALA A 233 14.72 -11.14 11.75
C ALA A 233 14.95 -10.11 12.87
N ASP A 234 14.89 -10.57 14.10
CA ASP A 234 15.21 -9.81 15.32
C ASP A 234 16.24 -10.60 16.11
N ASP A 235 17.32 -10.96 15.42
CA ASP A 235 18.41 -11.76 15.98
C ASP A 235 19.49 -10.82 16.51
N SER A 236 19.97 -11.08 17.73
CA SER A 236 21.10 -10.35 18.33
C SER A 236 22.03 -11.29 19.07
N GLY A 237 23.28 -11.37 18.64
CA GLY A 237 24.30 -12.26 19.23
C GLY A 237 23.84 -13.73 19.22
N LYS A 238 23.74 -14.33 20.40
CA LYS A 238 23.26 -15.73 20.58
C LYS A 238 21.74 -15.87 20.66
N ARG A 239 20.98 -14.74 20.64
CA ARG A 239 19.53 -14.74 20.76
C ARG A 239 18.89 -14.80 19.36
N THR A 240 18.16 -15.85 19.05
CA THR A 240 17.28 -15.92 17.90
C THR A 240 15.92 -15.36 18.29
N GLY A 241 15.56 -14.17 17.80
CA GLY A 241 14.29 -13.51 18.08
C GLY A 241 13.14 -14.06 17.25
N GLN A 242 11.91 -13.78 17.68
CA GLN A 242 10.73 -14.10 16.87
C GLN A 242 10.67 -13.16 15.66
N ARG A 243 10.52 -13.73 14.48
CA ARG A 243 10.35 -12.95 13.25
C ARG A 243 8.94 -12.35 13.18
N HIS A 244 8.86 -11.05 12.97
CA HIS A 244 7.61 -10.32 12.84
C HIS A 244 7.49 -9.68 11.45
N ILE A 245 6.25 -9.58 10.97
CA ILE A 245 5.94 -8.78 9.79
C ILE A 245 5.69 -7.34 10.21
N GLN A 246 6.16 -6.37 9.42
CA GLN A 246 5.91 -4.94 9.68
C GLN A 246 5.92 -4.11 8.39
N GLY A 247 5.37 -2.89 8.46
CA GLY A 247 5.35 -1.95 7.34
C GLY A 247 4.47 -2.41 6.18
N GLY A 248 4.80 -1.93 4.99
CA GLY A 248 4.10 -2.23 3.75
C GLY A 248 2.67 -1.67 3.66
N ARG A 249 1.94 -2.09 2.62
CA ARG A 249 0.56 -1.65 2.32
C ARG A 249 -0.45 -2.35 3.24
N MET A 250 -0.60 -1.88 4.47
CA MET A 250 -1.41 -2.52 5.51
C MET A 250 -2.87 -2.76 5.07
N LYS A 251 -3.51 -1.79 4.40
CA LYS A 251 -4.91 -1.95 3.92
C LYS A 251 -5.03 -3.13 2.96
N LEU A 252 -4.14 -3.22 1.98
CA LEU A 252 -4.09 -4.35 1.04
C LEU A 252 -3.80 -5.68 1.77
N ARG A 253 -2.80 -5.69 2.66
CA ARG A 253 -2.47 -6.88 3.44
C ARG A 253 -3.66 -7.41 4.24
N ASN A 254 -4.45 -6.55 4.86
CA ASN A 254 -5.63 -6.96 5.65
C ASN A 254 -6.70 -7.62 4.76
N ILE A 255 -6.99 -7.07 3.58
CA ILE A 255 -7.94 -7.67 2.64
C ILE A 255 -7.43 -9.03 2.15
N LEU A 256 -6.17 -9.10 1.75
CA LEU A 256 -5.57 -10.35 1.26
C LEU A 256 -5.41 -11.41 2.37
N TYR A 257 -5.23 -10.98 3.62
CA TYR A 257 -5.22 -11.92 4.74
C TYR A 257 -6.56 -12.62 4.89
N MET A 258 -7.67 -11.89 4.81
CA MET A 258 -9.01 -12.50 4.88
C MET A 258 -9.29 -13.42 3.69
N ALA A 259 -8.91 -13.05 2.47
CA ALA A 259 -8.97 -13.95 1.32
C ALA A 259 -8.14 -15.22 1.53
N THR A 260 -6.93 -15.07 2.10
CA THR A 260 -6.04 -16.20 2.41
C THR A 260 -6.63 -17.13 3.46
N VAL A 261 -7.35 -16.62 4.47
CA VAL A 261 -8.06 -17.47 5.45
C VAL A 261 -9.04 -18.38 4.72
N GLY A 262 -9.92 -17.85 3.87
CA GLY A 262 -10.86 -18.65 3.09
C GLY A 262 -10.17 -19.63 2.12
N ALA A 263 -9.15 -19.15 1.40
CA ALA A 263 -8.40 -19.97 0.46
C ALA A 263 -7.67 -21.13 1.17
N ALA A 264 -6.94 -20.84 2.26
CA ALA A 264 -6.13 -21.85 2.98
C ALA A 264 -6.96 -22.85 3.78
N THR A 265 -8.20 -22.51 4.15
CA THR A 265 -9.05 -23.41 4.95
C THR A 265 -10.10 -24.17 4.12
N ARG A 266 -10.53 -23.64 2.93
CA ARG A 266 -11.69 -24.17 2.22
C ARG A 266 -11.54 -24.30 0.71
N HIS A 267 -10.92 -23.30 0.04
CA HIS A 267 -11.14 -23.17 -1.41
C HIS A 267 -9.94 -23.55 -2.27
N ASN A 268 -8.70 -23.39 -1.77
CA ASN A 268 -7.50 -23.56 -2.56
C ASN A 268 -6.69 -24.76 -2.10
N PRO A 269 -6.66 -25.89 -2.85
CA PRO A 269 -6.02 -27.12 -2.39
C PRO A 269 -4.52 -26.96 -2.12
N VAL A 270 -3.85 -26.09 -2.87
CA VAL A 270 -2.42 -25.81 -2.68
C VAL A 270 -2.15 -25.10 -1.37
N LEU A 271 -2.93 -24.05 -1.09
CA LEU A 271 -2.79 -23.30 0.16
C LEU A 271 -3.26 -24.14 1.36
N GLN A 272 -4.26 -25.00 1.19
CA GLN A 272 -4.70 -25.95 2.22
C GLN A 272 -3.57 -26.93 2.59
N ALA A 273 -2.96 -27.56 1.60
CA ALA A 273 -1.85 -28.49 1.83
C ALA A 273 -0.68 -27.79 2.54
N ARG A 274 -0.35 -26.56 2.10
CA ARG A 274 0.70 -25.76 2.73
C ARG A 274 0.34 -25.39 4.17
N TYR A 275 -0.89 -24.95 4.42
CA TYR A 275 -1.36 -24.56 5.76
C TYR A 275 -1.30 -25.74 6.73
N ARG A 276 -1.82 -26.90 6.35
CA ARG A 276 -1.76 -28.14 7.16
C ARG A 276 -0.32 -28.51 7.51
N ARG A 277 0.57 -28.58 6.51
CA ARG A 277 1.99 -28.87 6.74
C ARG A 277 2.66 -27.91 7.72
N LEU A 278 2.32 -26.62 7.65
CA LEU A 278 2.88 -25.62 8.58
C LEU A 278 2.38 -25.81 10.01
N LEU A 279 1.11 -26.20 10.20
CA LEU A 279 0.55 -26.52 11.51
C LEU A 279 1.18 -27.80 12.08
N GLU A 280 1.33 -28.85 11.26
CA GLU A 280 2.00 -30.09 11.63
C GLU A 280 3.45 -29.86 12.07
N ASN A 281 4.13 -28.88 11.43
CA ASN A 281 5.47 -28.43 11.83
C ASN A 281 5.46 -27.45 13.04
N GLY A 282 4.37 -27.38 13.80
CA GLY A 282 4.25 -26.59 15.03
C GLY A 282 4.14 -25.08 14.86
N LYS A 283 3.91 -24.56 13.65
CA LYS A 283 3.72 -23.12 13.45
C LYS A 283 2.35 -22.67 13.97
N LYS A 284 2.32 -21.52 14.66
CA LYS A 284 1.05 -20.93 15.13
C LYS A 284 0.13 -20.59 13.93
N PRO A 285 -1.21 -20.72 14.05
CA PRO A 285 -2.15 -20.50 12.95
C PRO A 285 -1.96 -19.18 12.18
N LYS A 286 -1.81 -18.06 12.90
CA LYS A 286 -1.56 -16.75 12.26
C LYS A 286 -0.25 -16.71 11.45
N VAL A 287 0.81 -17.34 11.95
CA VAL A 287 2.11 -17.42 11.25
C VAL A 287 1.98 -18.26 9.99
N ALA A 288 1.28 -19.39 10.07
CA ALA A 288 0.99 -20.28 8.94
C ALA A 288 0.15 -19.54 7.87
N LEU A 289 -0.87 -18.77 8.26
CA LEU A 289 -1.68 -17.97 7.34
C LEU A 289 -0.86 -16.88 6.64
N ILE A 290 0.03 -16.17 7.33
CA ILE A 290 0.93 -15.17 6.72
C ILE A 290 1.88 -15.85 5.72
N ALA A 291 2.38 -17.04 6.04
CA ALA A 291 3.20 -17.81 5.09
C ALA A 291 2.39 -18.25 3.86
N CYS A 292 1.11 -18.61 4.02
CA CYS A 292 0.21 -18.89 2.91
C CYS A 292 -0.08 -17.64 2.08
N LEU A 293 -0.30 -16.48 2.71
CA LEU A 293 -0.47 -15.20 2.02
C LEU A 293 0.75 -14.84 1.17
N ARG A 294 1.96 -15.03 1.71
CA ARG A 294 3.19 -14.81 0.95
C ARG A 294 3.28 -15.75 -0.27
N THR A 295 2.85 -17.02 -0.12
CA THR A 295 2.77 -17.97 -1.23
C THR A 295 1.74 -17.53 -2.26
N LEU A 296 0.54 -17.13 -1.84
CA LEU A 296 -0.49 -16.60 -2.71
C LEU A 296 0.03 -15.43 -3.55
N LEU A 297 0.65 -14.44 -2.91
CA LEU A 297 1.26 -13.30 -3.61
C LEU A 297 2.33 -13.73 -4.63
N THR A 298 3.16 -14.71 -4.30
CA THR A 298 4.17 -15.23 -5.24
C THR A 298 3.52 -15.87 -6.47
N ILE A 299 2.43 -16.60 -6.25
CA ILE A 299 1.66 -17.23 -7.33
C ILE A 299 1.01 -16.18 -8.21
N LEU A 300 0.28 -15.22 -7.61
CA LEU A 300 -0.38 -14.14 -8.33
C LEU A 300 0.62 -13.33 -9.17
N ASN A 301 1.78 -13.02 -8.60
CA ASN A 301 2.86 -12.32 -9.30
C ASN A 301 3.37 -13.09 -10.52
N ALA A 302 3.57 -14.39 -10.38
CA ALA A 302 4.02 -15.25 -11.49
C ALA A 302 2.95 -15.40 -12.58
N MET A 303 1.67 -15.52 -12.20
CA MET A 303 0.53 -15.58 -13.13
C MET A 303 0.44 -14.31 -13.97
N VAL A 304 0.53 -13.14 -13.33
CA VAL A 304 0.45 -11.83 -14.01
C VAL A 304 1.67 -11.61 -14.90
N ALA A 305 2.87 -11.87 -14.41
CA ALA A 305 4.11 -11.74 -15.18
C ALA A 305 4.13 -12.62 -16.45
N ARG A 306 3.58 -13.83 -16.35
CA ARG A 306 3.53 -14.79 -17.47
C ARG A 306 2.25 -14.73 -18.29
N GLN A 307 1.32 -13.86 -17.91
CA GLN A 307 -0.02 -13.75 -18.50
C GLN A 307 -0.78 -15.11 -18.54
N GLN A 308 -0.64 -15.93 -17.49
CA GLN A 308 -1.22 -17.27 -17.39
C GLN A 308 -2.30 -17.30 -16.29
N ASP A 309 -3.33 -18.12 -16.53
CA ASP A 309 -4.37 -18.38 -15.53
C ASP A 309 -3.87 -19.36 -14.46
N TRP A 310 -4.65 -19.49 -13.38
CA TRP A 310 -4.35 -20.41 -12.30
C TRP A 310 -4.22 -21.85 -12.80
N ASN A 311 -3.11 -22.47 -12.43
CA ASN A 311 -2.90 -23.91 -12.66
C ASN A 311 -2.24 -24.53 -11.42
N PRO A 312 -2.92 -25.44 -10.71
CA PRO A 312 -2.41 -26.04 -9.49
C PRO A 312 -1.16 -26.92 -9.71
N THR A 313 -0.92 -27.40 -10.92
CA THR A 313 0.24 -28.26 -11.25
C THR A 313 1.50 -27.48 -11.64
N ARG A 314 1.37 -26.17 -11.95
CA ARG A 314 2.48 -25.31 -12.39
C ARG A 314 2.91 -24.28 -11.32
N LEU A 315 2.95 -24.71 -10.08
CA LEU A 315 3.38 -23.80 -9.02
C LEU A 315 4.88 -23.52 -9.10
N PRO A 316 5.32 -22.26 -8.86
CA PRO A 316 6.74 -22.01 -8.65
C PRO A 316 7.21 -22.85 -7.48
N ALA A 317 8.36 -23.50 -7.64
CA ALA A 317 8.98 -24.31 -6.60
C ALA A 317 9.03 -23.47 -5.29
N THR A 318 8.31 -23.93 -4.28
CA THR A 318 8.36 -23.30 -2.96
C THR A 318 9.68 -23.71 -2.34
N GLU A 319 10.60 -22.75 -2.17
CA GLU A 319 11.80 -23.02 -1.38
C GLU A 319 11.43 -23.60 -0.01
N PRO A 320 12.26 -24.51 0.52
CA PRO A 320 12.14 -24.95 1.89
C PRO A 320 12.16 -23.72 2.81
N VAL A 321 11.25 -23.65 3.75
CA VAL A 321 11.27 -22.65 4.83
C VAL A 321 12.57 -22.91 5.58
N ALA A 322 13.54 -22.02 5.46
CA ALA A 322 14.68 -22.04 6.37
C ALA A 322 14.13 -22.01 7.80
N ALA A 323 14.59 -22.95 8.59
CA ALA A 323 14.20 -23.21 9.96
C ALA A 323 14.38 -21.97 10.86
#